data_ba2e3caa1bfda184f6e319e2492d408a
#
_entry.id   ba2e3caa1bfda184f6e319e2492d408a
#
_cell.length_a   1.000
_cell.length_b   1.000
_cell.length_c   1.000
_cell.angle_alpha   90.00
_cell.angle_beta   90.00
_cell.angle_gamma   90.00
#
_symmetry.space_group_name_H-M   'P 1'
#
loop_
_entity.id
_entity.type
_entity.pdbx_description
1 polymer ?
#
loop_
_entity_poly.entity_id
_entity_poly.type
_entity_poly.pdbx_seq_one_letter_code
_entity_poly.pdbx_strand_id
1 'polypeptide(L)'
;MSLRIYNTLSRAVEKFTPLEAGHVRMYVCGMTVFDFCHVGHARSNVAFDVVQRWLKVSGYKVTHIRNITDIDDKIIKRAVENGESIRALTNRMVDAMHEDFDALGIARPTAEPRATEFVPQMLHMIGVLEEKGLAYRTPQGDVNYAVRKFPGYGKLSGKSLDELHAGERVAVLDGKEDPLDFVLWKGAKASEPADVKWDSAFGPGRPGWHIECSAMACQMLGNSFDIHAGGADLQFPHHENEIAQSEGATGQQFAQYWMHNGFINIDNEKMSKSLGNFFTIRDVLKSFDAETVRFYLIRSHYRTSLNYSDQNLNDARSGLKRLYTALQAAAPSNAQIDWANPYAARFKAAMDEDFGTPEAVAVLFDLAGEVNRSKSVDQAGLLKALGDILGILQNDPIAYLQAGAGLDEVAIQAHIQARADAKAAKNFVEADRIRKHLLEQGIELKDSAAGTTWEAAQ
;
A
#
# COMPACT_ATOMS: atom_id res chain seq x y z
N MET A 1 -14.62 22.12 -0.89
CA MET A 1 -14.85 21.41 0.41
C MET A 1 -13.50 21.18 1.04
N SER A 2 -13.38 21.09 2.34
CA SER A 2 -12.12 20.76 3.01
C SER A 2 -11.99 19.26 3.13
N LEU A 3 -10.77 18.73 2.98
CA LEU A 3 -10.46 17.32 3.18
C LEU A 3 -10.97 16.82 4.54
N ARG A 4 -11.59 15.66 4.55
CA ARG A 4 -12.04 14.93 5.74
C ARG A 4 -11.36 13.57 5.75
N ILE A 5 -11.04 13.05 6.93
CA ILE A 5 -10.33 11.78 7.10
C ILE A 5 -11.04 10.97 8.19
N TYR A 6 -11.28 9.71 7.96
CA TYR A 6 -11.70 8.79 9.02
C TYR A 6 -10.55 8.54 9.98
N ASN A 7 -10.73 8.95 11.23
CA ASN A 7 -9.76 8.75 12.28
C ASN A 7 -10.14 7.51 13.10
N THR A 8 -9.31 6.48 13.08
CA THR A 8 -9.56 5.26 13.85
C THR A 8 -9.62 5.51 15.35
N LEU A 9 -8.90 6.53 15.85
CA LEU A 9 -8.87 6.87 17.28
C LEU A 9 -10.25 7.38 17.75
N SER A 10 -10.88 8.30 17.00
CA SER A 10 -12.21 8.84 17.31
C SER A 10 -13.34 8.00 16.70
N ARG A 11 -13.04 7.14 15.72
CA ARG A 11 -14.02 6.36 14.93
C ARG A 11 -15.00 7.21 14.15
N ALA A 12 -14.59 8.39 13.74
CA ALA A 12 -15.38 9.35 13.00
C ALA A 12 -14.63 9.92 11.80
N VAL A 13 -15.37 10.38 10.80
CA VAL A 13 -14.82 11.18 9.70
C VAL A 13 -14.72 12.63 10.18
N GLU A 14 -13.51 13.14 10.29
CA GLU A 14 -13.18 14.45 10.83
C GLU A 14 -12.64 15.38 9.74
N LYS A 15 -12.82 16.69 9.93
CA LYS A 15 -12.14 17.68 9.10
C LYS A 15 -10.63 17.58 9.34
N PHE A 16 -9.88 17.38 8.27
CA PHE A 16 -8.43 17.34 8.37
C PHE A 16 -7.86 18.76 8.61
N THR A 17 -7.04 18.86 9.64
CA THR A 17 -6.33 20.10 9.98
C THR A 17 -4.90 19.70 10.39
N PRO A 18 -3.88 20.00 9.58
CA PRO A 18 -2.50 19.66 9.95
C PRO A 18 -2.01 20.52 11.12
N LEU A 19 -1.07 19.99 11.90
CA LEU A 19 -0.42 20.69 13.03
C LEU A 19 0.36 21.93 12.56
N GLU A 20 0.96 21.85 11.38
CA GLU A 20 1.67 22.93 10.72
C GLU A 20 0.93 23.31 9.44
N ALA A 21 0.53 24.58 9.30
CA ALA A 21 -0.22 25.04 8.13
C ALA A 21 0.53 24.75 6.82
N GLY A 22 -0.11 24.05 5.90
CA GLY A 22 0.47 23.69 4.59
C GLY A 22 1.47 22.54 4.60
N HIS A 23 1.77 21.92 5.74
CA HIS A 23 2.68 20.80 5.85
C HIS A 23 2.05 19.61 6.58
N VAL A 24 2.10 18.43 5.98
CA VAL A 24 1.61 17.17 6.55
C VAL A 24 2.80 16.26 6.83
N ARG A 25 2.90 15.79 8.05
CA ARG A 25 3.87 14.80 8.50
C ARG A 25 3.16 13.47 8.69
N MET A 26 3.55 12.47 7.89
CA MET A 26 2.90 11.16 7.84
C MET A 26 3.91 10.05 8.08
N TYR A 27 3.61 9.16 9.02
CA TYR A 27 4.32 7.92 9.25
C TYR A 27 3.46 6.73 8.83
N VAL A 28 4.00 5.87 8.00
CA VAL A 28 3.34 4.61 7.60
C VAL A 28 4.19 3.45 8.07
N CYS A 29 3.65 2.58 8.90
CA CYS A 29 4.36 1.37 9.33
C CYS A 29 4.73 0.53 8.11
N GLY A 30 6.02 0.28 7.98
CA GLY A 30 6.62 -0.48 6.90
C GLY A 30 6.64 -1.97 7.18
N MET A 31 7.54 -2.66 6.50
CA MET A 31 7.56 -4.12 6.50
C MET A 31 8.73 -4.69 7.27
N THR A 32 8.53 -5.91 7.80
CA THR A 32 9.63 -6.78 8.24
C THR A 32 10.20 -7.49 7.01
N VAL A 33 11.43 -7.12 6.64
CA VAL A 33 12.04 -7.51 5.36
C VAL A 33 12.77 -8.86 5.44
N PHE A 34 12.02 -9.95 5.61
CA PHE A 34 12.55 -11.32 5.67
C PHE A 34 12.17 -12.18 4.46
N ASP A 35 11.27 -11.71 3.61
CA ASP A 35 10.76 -12.41 2.44
C ASP A 35 10.20 -11.41 1.40
N PHE A 36 9.86 -11.87 0.19
CA PHE A 36 9.24 -11.06 -0.85
C PHE A 36 7.92 -10.42 -0.41
N CYS A 37 7.62 -9.26 -1.00
CA CYS A 37 6.37 -8.56 -0.78
C CYS A 37 5.18 -9.36 -1.30
N HIS A 38 4.09 -9.36 -0.55
CA HIS A 38 2.83 -9.99 -0.95
C HIS A 38 1.75 -8.94 -1.25
N VAL A 39 0.65 -9.38 -1.84
CA VAL A 39 -0.46 -8.50 -2.24
C VAL A 39 -1.04 -7.67 -1.08
N GLY A 40 -0.95 -8.14 0.16
CA GLY A 40 -1.32 -7.35 1.35
C GLY A 40 -0.42 -6.14 1.56
N HIS A 41 0.89 -6.26 1.31
CA HIS A 41 1.83 -5.13 1.31
C HIS A 41 1.53 -4.17 0.16
N ALA A 42 1.20 -4.69 -1.03
CA ALA A 42 0.76 -3.86 -2.15
C ALA A 42 -0.48 -3.04 -1.78
N ARG A 43 -1.47 -3.66 -1.12
CA ARG A 43 -2.71 -2.98 -0.68
C ARG A 43 -2.42 -1.79 0.21
N SER A 44 -1.61 -1.96 1.24
CA SER A 44 -1.25 -0.91 2.17
C SER A 44 -0.47 0.22 1.47
N ASN A 45 0.56 -0.15 0.72
CA ASN A 45 1.44 0.84 0.11
C ASN A 45 0.77 1.61 -1.04
N VAL A 46 -0.08 0.97 -1.85
CA VAL A 46 -0.89 1.68 -2.88
C VAL A 46 -1.91 2.60 -2.22
N ALA A 47 -2.58 2.18 -1.13
CA ALA A 47 -3.54 3.03 -0.42
C ALA A 47 -2.88 4.33 0.08
N PHE A 48 -1.74 4.23 0.76
CA PHE A 48 -1.05 5.40 1.31
C PHE A 48 -0.24 6.18 0.26
N ASP A 49 0.09 5.58 -0.89
CA ASP A 49 0.56 6.31 -2.07
C ASP A 49 -0.53 7.23 -2.63
N VAL A 50 -1.77 6.74 -2.75
CA VAL A 50 -2.91 7.59 -3.16
C VAL A 50 -3.16 8.71 -2.16
N VAL A 51 -3.12 8.43 -0.86
CA VAL A 51 -3.22 9.45 0.21
C VAL A 51 -2.15 10.52 0.03
N GLN A 52 -0.89 10.12 -0.11
CA GLN A 52 0.23 11.05 -0.31
C GLN A 52 0.05 11.90 -1.58
N ARG A 53 -0.36 11.28 -2.70
CA ARG A 53 -0.60 11.97 -3.97
C ARG A 53 -1.71 13.01 -3.84
N TRP A 54 -2.83 12.62 -3.22
CA TRP A 54 -3.96 13.54 -3.02
C TRP A 54 -3.60 14.72 -2.10
N LEU A 55 -2.88 14.49 -1.02
CA LEU A 55 -2.39 15.54 -0.14
C LEU A 55 -1.50 16.55 -0.90
N LYS A 56 -0.60 16.07 -1.76
CA LYS A 56 0.26 16.93 -2.60
C LYS A 56 -0.57 17.74 -3.61
N VAL A 57 -1.54 17.11 -4.29
CA VAL A 57 -2.47 17.78 -5.22
C VAL A 57 -3.32 18.81 -4.51
N SER A 58 -3.68 18.56 -3.24
CA SER A 58 -4.40 19.51 -2.38
C SER A 58 -3.54 20.69 -1.88
N GLY A 59 -2.26 20.77 -2.28
CA GLY A 59 -1.36 21.86 -1.99
C GLY A 59 -0.52 21.71 -0.73
N TYR A 60 -0.54 20.55 -0.07
CA TYR A 60 0.31 20.29 1.10
C TYR A 60 1.73 19.87 0.68
N LYS A 61 2.72 20.38 1.41
CA LYS A 61 4.02 19.71 1.51
C LYS A 61 3.81 18.44 2.34
N VAL A 62 4.29 17.28 1.87
CA VAL A 62 4.14 16.01 2.59
C VAL A 62 5.51 15.46 2.93
N THR A 63 5.77 15.27 4.22
CA THR A 63 6.89 14.47 4.73
C THR A 63 6.35 13.10 5.07
N HIS A 64 6.63 12.13 4.21
CA HIS A 64 6.21 10.73 4.37
C HIS A 64 7.38 9.87 4.80
N ILE A 65 7.29 9.27 5.97
CA ILE A 65 8.25 8.29 6.49
C ILE A 65 7.62 6.90 6.46
N ARG A 66 8.38 5.94 5.95
CA ARG A 66 8.02 4.52 5.99
C ARG A 66 9.23 3.75 6.50
N ASN A 67 9.09 3.09 7.64
CA ASN A 67 10.23 2.36 8.21
C ASN A 67 10.50 1.04 7.48
N ILE A 68 11.70 0.54 7.71
CA ILE A 68 12.13 -0.81 7.36
C ILE A 68 12.50 -1.52 8.66
N THR A 69 11.71 -2.54 9.04
CA THR A 69 12.07 -3.44 10.13
C THR A 69 13.07 -4.45 9.61
N ASP A 70 14.35 -4.21 9.89
CA ASP A 70 15.49 -5.04 9.46
C ASP A 70 16.12 -5.85 10.61
N ILE A 71 15.44 -5.93 11.75
CA ILE A 71 15.75 -6.81 12.88
C ILE A 71 14.45 -7.39 13.47
N ASP A 72 14.30 -8.72 13.45
CA ASP A 72 13.15 -9.45 14.00
C ASP A 72 13.49 -10.93 14.10
N ASP A 73 12.78 -11.68 14.93
CA ASP A 73 12.97 -13.14 15.07
C ASP A 73 12.85 -13.89 13.74
N LYS A 74 11.96 -13.45 12.83
CA LYS A 74 11.78 -14.06 11.51
C LYS A 74 12.97 -13.80 10.59
N ILE A 75 13.56 -12.60 10.68
CA ILE A 75 14.77 -12.23 9.94
C ILE A 75 15.94 -13.08 10.40
N ILE A 76 16.16 -13.15 11.73
CA ILE A 76 17.23 -13.93 12.33
C ILE A 76 17.12 -15.41 11.92
N LYS A 77 15.93 -15.99 12.07
CA LYS A 77 15.67 -17.39 11.67
C LYS A 77 15.97 -17.62 10.19
N ARG A 78 15.47 -16.74 9.30
CA ARG A 78 15.67 -16.86 7.86
C ARG A 78 17.14 -16.70 7.47
N ALA A 79 17.87 -15.79 8.08
CA ALA A 79 19.30 -15.59 7.82
C ALA A 79 20.11 -16.81 8.22
N VAL A 80 19.82 -17.41 9.37
CA VAL A 80 20.46 -18.65 9.83
C VAL A 80 20.12 -19.82 8.87
N GLU A 81 18.87 -19.98 8.47
CA GLU A 81 18.46 -21.01 7.50
C GLU A 81 19.18 -20.87 6.16
N ASN A 82 19.42 -19.64 5.70
CA ASN A 82 20.11 -19.36 4.45
C ASN A 82 21.65 -19.36 4.57
N GLY A 83 22.22 -19.41 5.78
CA GLY A 83 23.66 -19.30 6.01
C GLY A 83 24.25 -17.92 5.67
N GLU A 84 23.47 -16.85 5.80
CA GLU A 84 23.87 -15.47 5.51
C GLU A 84 23.70 -14.56 6.74
N SER A 85 24.33 -13.35 6.72
CA SER A 85 24.09 -12.34 7.77
C SER A 85 22.69 -11.71 7.62
N ILE A 86 22.13 -11.18 8.75
CA ILE A 86 20.85 -10.44 8.68
C ILE A 86 20.95 -9.25 7.71
N ARG A 87 22.10 -8.57 7.66
CA ARG A 87 22.31 -7.44 6.76
C ARG A 87 22.28 -7.83 5.28
N ALA A 88 22.89 -8.96 4.92
CA ALA A 88 22.85 -9.47 3.55
C ALA A 88 21.42 -9.83 3.12
N LEU A 89 20.69 -10.56 3.99
CA LEU A 89 19.30 -10.90 3.75
C LEU A 89 18.43 -9.64 3.59
N THR A 90 18.49 -8.72 4.55
CA THR A 90 17.61 -7.54 4.57
C THR A 90 17.92 -6.57 3.43
N ASN A 91 19.19 -6.39 3.03
CA ASN A 91 19.53 -5.58 1.86
C ASN A 91 18.87 -6.16 0.59
N ARG A 92 19.04 -7.45 0.35
CA ARG A 92 18.43 -8.13 -0.82
C ARG A 92 16.89 -8.04 -0.80
N MET A 93 16.25 -8.15 0.37
CA MET A 93 14.80 -8.05 0.48
C MET A 93 14.31 -6.60 0.31
N VAL A 94 15.08 -5.60 0.74
CA VAL A 94 14.79 -4.18 0.50
C VAL A 94 14.86 -3.85 -0.99
N ASP A 95 15.91 -4.34 -1.69
CA ASP A 95 16.04 -4.14 -3.13
C ASP A 95 14.84 -4.76 -3.87
N ALA A 96 14.48 -6.00 -3.50
CA ALA A 96 13.32 -6.68 -4.06
C ALA A 96 11.99 -5.94 -3.76
N MET A 97 11.82 -5.40 -2.54
CA MET A 97 10.67 -4.57 -2.17
C MET A 97 10.58 -3.33 -3.05
N HIS A 98 11.72 -2.69 -3.27
CA HIS A 98 11.78 -1.50 -4.11
C HIS A 98 11.40 -1.80 -5.57
N GLU A 99 11.90 -2.90 -6.15
CA GLU A 99 11.52 -3.34 -7.49
C GLU A 99 10.01 -3.60 -7.59
N ASP A 100 9.43 -4.31 -6.61
CA ASP A 100 8.01 -4.61 -6.58
C ASP A 100 7.15 -3.34 -6.48
N PHE A 101 7.57 -2.37 -5.66
CA PHE A 101 6.84 -1.12 -5.47
C PHE A 101 6.99 -0.16 -6.65
N ASP A 102 8.17 -0.10 -7.27
CA ASP A 102 8.40 0.68 -8.48
C ASP A 102 7.55 0.15 -9.64
N ALA A 103 7.45 -1.19 -9.79
CA ALA A 103 6.59 -1.80 -10.78
C ALA A 103 5.12 -1.39 -10.61
N LEU A 104 4.62 -1.28 -9.36
CA LEU A 104 3.26 -0.82 -9.05
C LEU A 104 3.10 0.71 -9.11
N GLY A 105 4.12 1.47 -9.47
CA GLY A 105 4.08 2.93 -9.54
C GLY A 105 3.89 3.60 -8.17
N ILE A 106 4.33 2.94 -7.08
CA ILE A 106 4.28 3.49 -5.73
C ILE A 106 5.42 4.48 -5.57
N ALA A 107 5.09 5.73 -5.24
CA ALA A 107 6.09 6.77 -5.05
C ALA A 107 6.96 6.49 -3.81
N ARG A 108 8.26 6.77 -3.93
CA ARG A 108 9.18 6.67 -2.79
C ARG A 108 8.74 7.62 -1.68
N PRO A 109 8.81 7.20 -0.41
CA PRO A 109 8.62 8.10 0.72
C PRO A 109 9.77 9.12 0.82
N THR A 110 9.64 10.10 1.69
CA THR A 110 10.69 11.09 1.95
C THR A 110 11.93 10.44 2.57
N ALA A 111 11.73 9.44 3.44
CA ALA A 111 12.80 8.62 4.00
C ALA A 111 12.27 7.24 4.42
N GLU A 112 13.20 6.26 4.41
CA GLU A 112 12.96 4.87 4.82
C GLU A 112 13.98 4.49 5.90
N PRO A 113 13.78 4.93 7.17
CA PRO A 113 14.69 4.62 8.26
C PRO A 113 14.69 3.10 8.54
N ARG A 114 15.89 2.55 8.80
CA ARG A 114 16.06 1.15 9.20
C ARG A 114 16.10 1.04 10.71
N ALA A 115 15.40 0.07 11.27
CA ALA A 115 15.36 -0.14 12.73
C ALA A 115 16.76 -0.27 13.35
N THR A 116 17.67 -1.01 12.69
CA THR A 116 19.04 -1.21 13.19
C THR A 116 19.86 0.09 13.31
N GLU A 117 19.49 1.14 12.59
CA GLU A 117 20.17 2.45 12.62
C GLU A 117 19.64 3.36 13.74
N PHE A 118 18.53 2.99 14.39
CA PHE A 118 17.84 3.79 15.42
C PHE A 118 17.90 3.16 16.83
N VAL A 119 18.73 2.14 17.04
CA VAL A 119 18.87 1.48 18.35
C VAL A 119 19.20 2.46 19.48
N PRO A 120 20.10 3.46 19.31
CA PRO A 120 20.33 4.45 20.36
C PRO A 120 19.09 5.25 20.78
N GLN A 121 18.23 5.61 19.82
CA GLN A 121 16.97 6.33 20.09
C GLN A 121 15.96 5.43 20.82
N MET A 122 15.91 4.15 20.45
CA MET A 122 15.08 3.17 21.16
C MET A 122 15.53 2.99 22.60
N LEU A 123 16.84 2.82 22.84
CA LEU A 123 17.41 2.71 24.18
C LEU A 123 17.14 3.96 25.02
N HIS A 124 17.25 5.15 24.43
CA HIS A 124 16.91 6.39 25.10
C HIS A 124 15.43 6.42 25.52
N MET A 125 14.51 6.07 24.61
CA MET A 125 13.08 6.04 24.93
C MET A 125 12.76 5.02 26.02
N ILE A 126 13.39 3.83 26.00
CA ILE A 126 13.24 2.80 27.03
C ILE A 126 13.72 3.33 28.40
N GLY A 127 14.85 4.04 28.43
CA GLY A 127 15.37 4.67 29.67
C GLY A 127 14.37 5.66 30.24
N VAL A 128 13.79 6.54 29.41
CA VAL A 128 12.77 7.50 29.86
C VAL A 128 11.53 6.78 30.40
N LEU A 129 11.09 5.69 29.74
CA LEU A 129 9.95 4.88 30.21
C LEU A 129 10.26 4.20 31.55
N GLU A 130 11.49 3.69 31.77
CA GLU A 130 11.93 3.11 33.03
C GLU A 130 11.96 4.15 34.17
N GLU A 131 12.53 5.33 33.92
CA GLU A 131 12.55 6.46 34.86
C GLU A 131 11.15 6.90 35.29
N LYS A 132 10.18 6.84 34.38
CA LYS A 132 8.77 7.13 34.66
C LYS A 132 8.00 5.98 35.30
N GLY A 133 8.64 4.83 35.52
CA GLY A 133 8.03 3.64 36.08
C GLY A 133 7.06 2.90 35.15
N LEU A 134 7.08 3.22 33.83
CA LEU A 134 6.29 2.57 32.82
C LEU A 134 6.97 1.34 32.19
N ALA A 135 8.25 1.13 32.48
CA ALA A 135 9.01 -0.05 32.08
C ALA A 135 9.72 -0.66 33.28
N TYR A 136 10.02 -1.96 33.23
CA TYR A 136 10.73 -2.70 34.27
C TYR A 136 11.61 -3.78 33.66
N ARG A 137 12.68 -4.14 34.39
CA ARG A 137 13.65 -5.19 34.02
C ARG A 137 13.22 -6.54 34.58
N THR A 138 13.40 -7.58 33.76
CA THR A 138 13.17 -8.96 34.22
C THR A 138 14.52 -9.62 34.65
N PRO A 139 14.48 -10.67 35.50
CA PRO A 139 15.69 -11.43 35.83
C PRO A 139 16.37 -12.10 34.62
N GLN A 140 15.63 -12.30 33.51
CA GLN A 140 16.12 -12.90 32.27
C GLN A 140 16.84 -11.89 31.35
N GLY A 141 16.86 -10.60 31.74
CA GLY A 141 17.52 -9.52 30.98
C GLY A 141 16.61 -8.81 29.98
N ASP A 142 15.31 -9.14 29.91
CA ASP A 142 14.36 -8.40 29.14
C ASP A 142 13.93 -7.11 29.85
N VAL A 143 13.51 -6.10 29.08
CA VAL A 143 12.80 -4.92 29.60
C VAL A 143 11.40 -4.93 29.03
N ASN A 144 10.39 -4.92 29.89
CA ASN A 144 8.99 -4.93 29.52
C ASN A 144 8.31 -3.59 29.80
N TYR A 145 7.31 -3.24 28.99
CA TYR A 145 6.37 -2.15 29.23
C TYR A 145 5.27 -2.61 30.19
N ALA A 146 4.99 -1.83 31.23
CA ALA A 146 3.94 -2.10 32.21
C ALA A 146 2.61 -1.52 31.75
N VAL A 147 1.83 -2.27 30.98
CA VAL A 147 0.63 -1.80 30.29
C VAL A 147 -0.40 -1.18 31.24
N ARG A 148 -0.64 -1.77 32.40
CA ARG A 148 -1.64 -1.26 33.38
C ARG A 148 -1.26 0.08 34.00
N LYS A 149 0.00 0.50 33.88
CA LYS A 149 0.46 1.80 34.39
C LYS A 149 0.22 2.95 33.40
N PHE A 150 -0.13 2.65 32.15
CA PHE A 150 -0.45 3.67 31.14
C PHE A 150 -1.96 3.96 31.10
N PRO A 151 -2.39 5.16 31.51
CA PRO A 151 -3.81 5.53 31.46
C PRO A 151 -4.32 5.59 30.03
N GLY A 152 -5.43 4.91 29.76
CA GLY A 152 -6.06 4.92 28.44
C GLY A 152 -5.48 3.93 27.43
N TYR A 153 -4.71 2.92 27.88
CA TYR A 153 -4.38 1.79 27.01
C TYR A 153 -5.66 1.11 26.50
N GLY A 154 -5.71 0.81 25.21
CA GLY A 154 -6.91 0.31 24.53
C GLY A 154 -7.72 1.40 23.85
N LYS A 155 -7.33 2.68 23.91
CA LYS A 155 -8.08 3.79 23.32
C LYS A 155 -8.20 3.71 21.78
N LEU A 156 -7.18 3.17 21.10
CA LEU A 156 -7.19 3.00 19.64
C LEU A 156 -7.99 1.76 19.23
N SER A 157 -7.76 0.63 19.89
CA SER A 157 -8.51 -0.62 19.63
C SER A 157 -9.96 -0.52 20.12
N GLY A 158 -10.21 0.37 21.08
CA GLY A 158 -11.51 0.58 21.72
C GLY A 158 -11.93 -0.59 22.61
N LYS A 159 -10.97 -1.35 23.09
CA LYS A 159 -11.18 -2.47 24.00
C LYS A 159 -10.70 -2.11 25.39
N SER A 160 -11.42 -2.55 26.40
CA SER A 160 -10.96 -2.49 27.79
C SER A 160 -9.80 -3.47 28.03
N LEU A 161 -9.00 -3.21 29.07
CA LEU A 161 -7.92 -4.12 29.46
C LEU A 161 -8.43 -5.55 29.75
N ASP A 162 -9.63 -5.68 30.32
CA ASP A 162 -10.21 -6.99 30.63
C ASP A 162 -10.63 -7.74 29.36
N GLU A 163 -11.15 -7.04 28.34
CA GLU A 163 -11.46 -7.65 27.03
C GLU A 163 -10.20 -8.07 26.28
N LEU A 164 -9.12 -7.30 26.40
CA LEU A 164 -7.82 -7.61 25.81
C LEU A 164 -7.21 -8.84 26.50
N HIS A 165 -7.30 -8.92 27.83
CA HIS A 165 -6.83 -10.05 28.61
C HIS A 165 -7.58 -11.34 28.30
N ALA A 166 -8.89 -11.28 28.13
CA ALA A 166 -9.72 -12.45 27.79
C ALA A 166 -9.42 -13.01 26.38
N GLY A 167 -8.87 -12.20 25.47
CA GLY A 167 -8.46 -12.60 24.12
C GLY A 167 -7.07 -13.24 24.02
N GLU A 168 -6.23 -13.09 25.01
CA GLU A 168 -4.88 -13.65 25.03
C GLU A 168 -4.86 -15.05 25.65
N ARG A 169 -4.77 -16.07 24.81
CA ARG A 169 -4.45 -17.46 25.19
C ARG A 169 -2.93 -17.68 25.35
N VAL A 170 -2.16 -16.66 25.65
CA VAL A 170 -0.71 -16.77 25.78
C VAL A 170 -0.39 -17.11 27.22
N ALA A 171 0.31 -18.22 27.42
CA ALA A 171 0.93 -18.51 28.72
C ALA A 171 1.79 -17.30 29.12
N VAL A 172 1.64 -16.84 30.37
CA VAL A 172 2.50 -15.78 30.93
C VAL A 172 3.93 -16.25 30.78
N LEU A 173 4.69 -15.60 29.90
CA LEU A 173 6.11 -15.88 29.74
C LEU A 173 6.80 -15.53 31.07
N ASP A 174 7.68 -16.39 31.54
CA ASP A 174 8.45 -16.17 32.77
C ASP A 174 9.07 -14.76 32.81
N GLY A 175 8.75 -13.99 33.87
CA GLY A 175 9.30 -12.66 34.11
C GLY A 175 8.38 -11.48 33.75
N LYS A 176 7.18 -11.67 33.17
CA LYS A 176 6.19 -10.61 33.02
C LYS A 176 5.39 -10.39 34.31
N GLU A 177 5.13 -9.12 34.67
CA GLU A 177 4.25 -8.76 35.79
C GLU A 177 2.77 -8.90 35.42
N ASP A 178 2.40 -8.67 34.14
CA ASP A 178 1.05 -8.82 33.59
C ASP A 178 1.11 -9.47 32.21
N PRO A 179 0.15 -10.33 31.83
CA PRO A 179 0.09 -10.96 30.49
C PRO A 179 0.04 -9.98 29.33
N LEU A 180 -0.52 -8.78 29.54
CA LEU A 180 -0.61 -7.73 28.53
C LEU A 180 0.71 -6.96 28.32
N ASP A 181 1.67 -7.10 29.27
CA ASP A 181 2.96 -6.42 29.16
C ASP A 181 3.70 -6.92 27.90
N PHE A 182 4.42 -6.02 27.26
CA PHE A 182 5.14 -6.34 26.03
C PHE A 182 6.60 -5.91 26.10
N VAL A 183 7.43 -6.61 25.33
CA VAL A 183 8.88 -6.46 25.36
C VAL A 183 9.30 -5.17 24.65
N LEU A 184 10.08 -4.34 25.33
CA LEU A 184 10.77 -3.17 24.78
C LEU A 184 12.21 -3.50 24.37
N TRP A 185 12.90 -4.34 25.18
CA TRP A 185 14.26 -4.82 24.93
C TRP A 185 14.33 -6.30 25.23
N LYS A 186 14.82 -7.09 24.28
CA LYS A 186 15.04 -8.53 24.47
C LYS A 186 16.47 -8.80 24.85
N GLY A 187 16.70 -9.42 26.01
CA GLY A 187 18.01 -9.89 26.44
C GLY A 187 18.61 -10.88 25.46
N ALA A 188 19.90 -10.73 25.16
CA ALA A 188 20.59 -11.59 24.19
C ALA A 188 20.71 -13.02 24.69
N LYS A 189 20.40 -13.98 23.81
CA LYS A 189 20.64 -15.41 24.08
C LYS A 189 22.03 -15.82 23.57
N ALA A 190 22.65 -16.77 24.26
CA ALA A 190 23.98 -17.27 23.88
C ALA A 190 24.00 -17.86 22.44
N SER A 191 22.90 -18.46 22.01
CA SER A 191 22.76 -19.09 20.69
C SER A 191 22.52 -18.13 19.54
N GLU A 192 22.27 -16.84 19.81
CA GLU A 192 22.00 -15.85 18.75
C GLU A 192 23.32 -15.35 18.14
N PRO A 193 23.34 -15.05 16.83
CA PRO A 193 24.46 -14.45 16.13
C PRO A 193 24.95 -13.14 16.80
N ALA A 194 26.21 -12.78 16.62
CA ALA A 194 26.75 -11.56 17.21
C ALA A 194 26.19 -10.27 16.59
N ASP A 195 25.85 -10.32 15.29
CA ASP A 195 25.33 -9.19 14.51
C ASP A 195 23.87 -8.82 14.80
N VAL A 196 23.21 -9.54 15.72
CA VAL A 196 21.85 -9.26 16.21
C VAL A 196 21.83 -8.76 17.66
N LYS A 197 22.98 -8.37 18.20
CA LYS A 197 23.14 -7.96 19.60
C LYS A 197 23.78 -6.58 19.69
N TRP A 198 23.19 -5.73 20.50
CA TRP A 198 23.70 -4.39 20.82
C TRP A 198 23.99 -4.32 22.32
N ASP A 199 25.09 -3.68 22.65
CA ASP A 199 25.39 -3.35 24.05
C ASP A 199 24.47 -2.22 24.54
N SER A 200 23.97 -2.34 25.76
CA SER A 200 23.11 -1.32 26.37
C SER A 200 23.24 -1.26 27.91
N ALA A 201 22.67 -0.22 28.50
CA ALA A 201 22.50 -0.11 29.94
C ALA A 201 21.58 -1.19 30.54
N PHE A 202 20.85 -1.91 29.69
CA PHE A 202 19.98 -3.02 30.06
C PHE A 202 20.65 -4.38 29.90
N GLY A 203 21.90 -4.40 29.48
CA GLY A 203 22.64 -5.59 29.06
C GLY A 203 22.61 -5.80 27.54
N PRO A 204 23.41 -6.75 27.02
CA PRO A 204 23.40 -7.10 25.62
C PRO A 204 22.02 -7.60 25.19
N GLY A 205 21.52 -7.13 24.03
CA GLY A 205 20.19 -7.49 23.55
C GLY A 205 19.82 -6.84 22.22
N ARG A 206 18.54 -6.82 21.94
CA ARG A 206 17.96 -6.18 20.77
C ARG A 206 16.60 -5.54 21.08
N PRO A 207 16.14 -4.56 20.27
CA PRO A 207 14.84 -3.94 20.47
C PRO A 207 13.69 -4.94 20.31
N GLY A 208 12.60 -4.69 21.04
CA GLY A 208 11.29 -5.25 20.76
C GLY A 208 10.70 -4.61 19.50
N TRP A 209 9.77 -5.30 18.84
CA TRP A 209 9.20 -4.83 17.58
C TRP A 209 8.45 -3.48 17.67
N HIS A 210 7.77 -3.21 18.78
CA HIS A 210 6.91 -2.03 18.90
C HIS A 210 7.69 -0.73 19.13
N ILE A 211 8.86 -0.80 19.82
CA ILE A 211 9.66 0.39 20.13
C ILE A 211 10.33 1.00 18.89
N GLU A 212 10.50 0.20 17.83
CA GLU A 212 11.14 0.63 16.60
C GLU A 212 10.41 1.82 15.99
N CYS A 213 9.12 1.65 15.69
CA CYS A 213 8.30 2.68 15.06
C CYS A 213 8.12 3.91 15.95
N SER A 214 7.93 3.73 17.26
CA SER A 214 7.86 4.84 18.21
C SER A 214 9.10 5.70 18.18
N ALA A 215 10.30 5.10 18.29
CA ALA A 215 11.55 5.83 18.30
C ALA A 215 11.85 6.49 16.95
N MET A 216 11.64 5.77 15.84
CA MET A 216 11.87 6.31 14.50
C MET A 216 10.90 7.45 14.17
N ALA A 217 9.61 7.31 14.47
CA ALA A 217 8.62 8.36 14.21
C ALA A 217 8.91 9.61 15.06
N CYS A 218 9.17 9.47 16.36
CA CYS A 218 9.53 10.61 17.21
C CYS A 218 10.80 11.33 16.72
N GLN A 219 11.82 10.58 16.30
CA GLN A 219 13.07 11.15 15.79
C GLN A 219 12.90 11.88 14.45
N MET A 220 12.10 11.32 13.54
CA MET A 220 11.96 11.81 12.17
C MET A 220 10.89 12.89 12.01
N LEU A 221 9.80 12.82 12.80
CA LEU A 221 8.63 13.68 12.67
C LEU A 221 8.34 14.53 13.90
N GLY A 222 9.06 14.30 14.99
CA GLY A 222 8.80 14.93 16.29
C GLY A 222 7.84 14.11 17.16
N ASN A 223 7.68 14.55 18.40
CA ASN A 223 6.88 13.84 19.40
C ASN A 223 5.37 13.81 19.09
N SER A 224 4.93 14.72 18.21
CA SER A 224 3.55 14.79 17.73
C SER A 224 3.56 15.11 16.24
N PHE A 225 2.77 14.37 15.45
CA PHE A 225 2.68 14.54 14.00
C PHE A 225 1.25 14.27 13.49
N ASP A 226 1.00 14.47 12.19
CA ASP A 226 -0.36 14.53 11.68
C ASP A 226 -0.99 13.15 11.50
N ILE A 227 -0.37 12.25 10.72
CA ILE A 227 -0.98 10.98 10.31
C ILE A 227 -0.06 9.82 10.67
N HIS A 228 -0.58 8.86 11.43
CA HIS A 228 0.01 7.53 11.58
C HIS A 228 -0.85 6.50 10.87
N ALA A 229 -0.24 5.64 10.06
CA ALA A 229 -0.99 4.75 9.19
C ALA A 229 -0.37 3.34 9.06
N GLY A 230 -1.21 2.36 8.68
CA GLY A 230 -0.78 0.99 8.43
C GLY A 230 -1.93 0.04 8.12
N GLY A 231 -1.67 -1.26 8.09
CA GLY A 231 -2.70 -2.28 7.97
C GLY A 231 -3.62 -2.36 9.19
N ALA A 232 -4.86 -2.80 9.00
CA ALA A 232 -5.81 -2.96 10.10
C ALA A 232 -5.35 -3.96 11.17
N ASP A 233 -4.46 -4.90 10.83
CA ASP A 233 -3.82 -5.83 11.76
C ASP A 233 -2.81 -5.16 12.69
N LEU A 234 -2.30 -3.99 12.33
CA LEU A 234 -1.39 -3.22 13.16
C LEU A 234 -2.11 -2.40 14.22
N GLN A 235 -3.44 -2.16 14.08
CA GLN A 235 -4.20 -1.38 15.04
C GLN A 235 -4.00 -1.91 16.47
N PHE A 236 -4.01 -3.26 16.63
CA PHE A 236 -3.73 -3.94 17.88
C PHE A 236 -2.93 -5.21 17.62
N PRO A 237 -1.85 -5.48 18.38
CA PRO A 237 -1.35 -4.64 19.49
C PRO A 237 -0.36 -3.52 19.08
N HIS A 238 0.12 -3.49 17.81
CA HIS A 238 1.31 -2.71 17.43
C HIS A 238 1.11 -1.20 17.64
N HIS A 239 0.14 -0.58 17.00
CA HIS A 239 -0.12 0.87 17.12
C HIS A 239 -0.62 1.28 18.51
N GLU A 240 -1.38 0.43 19.18
CA GLU A 240 -1.75 0.66 20.59
C GLU A 240 -0.50 0.73 21.49
N ASN A 241 0.47 -0.18 21.28
CA ASN A 241 1.72 -0.21 22.00
C ASN A 241 2.60 1.00 21.66
N GLU A 242 2.60 1.45 20.40
CA GLU A 242 3.31 2.67 20.01
C GLU A 242 2.74 3.92 20.69
N ILE A 243 1.42 4.02 20.83
CA ILE A 243 0.78 5.09 21.61
C ILE A 243 1.28 5.07 23.05
N ALA A 244 1.24 3.90 23.69
CA ALA A 244 1.66 3.76 25.08
C ALA A 244 3.13 4.14 25.27
N GLN A 245 4.01 3.69 24.38
CA GLN A 245 5.45 4.02 24.40
C GLN A 245 5.69 5.51 24.19
N SER A 246 5.15 6.06 23.11
CA SER A 246 5.43 7.44 22.69
C SER A 246 4.81 8.46 23.64
N GLU A 247 3.52 8.31 23.98
CA GLU A 247 2.83 9.22 24.87
C GLU A 247 3.30 9.02 26.32
N GLY A 248 3.63 7.80 26.73
CA GLY A 248 4.26 7.51 28.03
C GLY A 248 5.62 8.21 28.16
N ALA A 249 6.46 8.12 27.12
CA ALA A 249 7.79 8.75 27.15
C ALA A 249 7.71 10.29 27.07
N THR A 250 6.87 10.83 26.18
CA THR A 250 6.87 12.28 25.85
C THR A 250 5.84 13.09 26.62
N GLY A 251 4.73 12.49 27.06
CA GLY A 251 3.58 13.18 27.64
C GLY A 251 2.75 13.96 26.59
N GLN A 252 2.98 13.76 25.32
CA GLN A 252 2.29 14.43 24.21
C GLN A 252 1.48 13.42 23.38
N GLN A 253 0.39 13.86 22.75
CA GLN A 253 -0.36 13.03 21.80
C GLN A 253 0.56 12.65 20.63
N PHE A 254 0.70 11.36 20.35
CA PHE A 254 1.65 10.85 19.36
C PHE A 254 1.27 11.21 17.94
N ALA A 255 0.06 10.82 17.50
CA ALA A 255 -0.47 11.17 16.18
C ALA A 255 -1.88 11.74 16.28
N GLN A 256 -2.22 12.73 15.41
CA GLN A 256 -3.55 13.34 15.39
C GLN A 256 -4.58 12.44 14.73
N TYR A 257 -4.20 11.82 13.60
CA TYR A 257 -5.07 10.95 12.79
C TYR A 257 -4.44 9.57 12.65
N TRP A 258 -5.23 8.53 12.94
CA TRP A 258 -4.86 7.13 12.77
C TRP A 258 -5.62 6.54 11.61
N MET A 259 -4.91 6.08 10.59
CA MET A 259 -5.52 5.54 9.37
C MET A 259 -5.14 4.08 9.18
N HIS A 260 -6.14 3.23 8.93
CA HIS A 260 -5.92 1.79 8.73
C HIS A 260 -6.56 1.33 7.42
N ASN A 261 -5.78 0.63 6.59
CA ASN A 261 -6.32 -0.01 5.40
C ASN A 261 -6.85 -1.41 5.70
N GLY A 262 -7.93 -1.78 4.99
CA GLY A 262 -8.54 -3.09 5.12
C GLY A 262 -7.66 -4.22 4.57
N PHE A 263 -7.96 -5.45 4.99
CA PHE A 263 -7.23 -6.67 4.60
C PHE A 263 -7.41 -7.04 3.13
N ILE A 264 -6.52 -7.92 2.64
CA ILE A 264 -6.80 -8.75 1.48
C ILE A 264 -7.15 -10.15 1.98
N ASN A 265 -8.32 -10.62 1.59
CA ASN A 265 -8.76 -11.99 1.72
C ASN A 265 -8.52 -12.73 0.40
N ILE A 266 -8.33 -14.03 0.46
CA ILE A 266 -8.24 -14.91 -0.71
C ILE A 266 -9.35 -15.91 -0.60
N ASP A 267 -10.24 -15.97 -1.58
CA ASP A 267 -11.45 -16.80 -1.56
C ASP A 267 -12.27 -16.62 -0.25
N ASN A 268 -12.37 -15.36 0.21
CA ASN A 268 -13.03 -14.95 1.47
C ASN A 268 -12.34 -15.43 2.76
N GLU A 269 -11.14 -16.01 2.67
CA GLU A 269 -10.31 -16.36 3.82
C GLU A 269 -9.13 -15.39 3.97
N LYS A 270 -8.71 -15.12 5.20
CA LYS A 270 -7.52 -14.29 5.44
C LYS A 270 -6.29 -14.94 4.82
N MET A 271 -5.54 -14.18 4.02
CA MET A 271 -4.28 -14.64 3.44
C MET A 271 -3.27 -15.03 4.51
N SER A 272 -2.72 -16.25 4.43
CA SER A 272 -1.63 -16.71 5.30
C SER A 272 -0.74 -17.73 4.63
N LYS A 273 0.55 -17.76 5.01
CA LYS A 273 1.50 -18.77 4.50
C LYS A 273 1.11 -20.20 4.92
N SER A 274 0.52 -20.36 6.11
CA SER A 274 0.11 -21.68 6.63
C SER A 274 -1.06 -22.29 5.87
N LEU A 275 -1.90 -21.46 5.23
CA LEU A 275 -3.04 -21.93 4.40
C LEU A 275 -2.63 -22.16 2.94
N GLY A 276 -1.38 -21.83 2.53
CA GLY A 276 -0.96 -21.97 1.16
C GLY A 276 -1.61 -20.99 0.17
N ASN A 277 -2.38 -20.02 0.67
CA ASN A 277 -3.08 -18.99 -0.10
C ASN A 277 -2.30 -17.66 -0.11
N PHE A 278 -0.98 -17.73 -0.20
CA PHE A 278 -0.07 -16.59 -0.13
C PHE A 278 0.49 -16.27 -1.51
N PHE A 279 0.23 -15.07 -2.03
CA PHE A 279 0.72 -14.60 -3.32
C PHE A 279 1.67 -13.43 -3.14
N THR A 280 2.87 -13.55 -3.72
CA THR A 280 3.79 -12.41 -3.80
C THR A 280 3.33 -11.46 -4.91
N ILE A 281 3.75 -10.19 -4.83
CA ILE A 281 3.53 -9.21 -5.92
C ILE A 281 4.10 -9.77 -7.22
N ARG A 282 5.31 -10.35 -7.19
CA ARG A 282 6.00 -10.93 -8.34
C ARG A 282 5.21 -12.09 -8.98
N ASP A 283 4.52 -12.90 -8.18
CA ASP A 283 3.70 -13.98 -8.71
C ASP A 283 2.49 -13.44 -9.46
N VAL A 284 1.83 -12.43 -8.91
CA VAL A 284 0.69 -11.77 -9.56
C VAL A 284 1.10 -11.09 -10.86
N LEU A 285 2.27 -10.42 -10.87
CA LEU A 285 2.81 -9.73 -12.05
C LEU A 285 3.23 -10.68 -13.20
N LYS A 286 3.31 -11.99 -12.97
CA LYS A 286 3.50 -12.97 -14.07
C LYS A 286 2.25 -13.11 -14.96
N SER A 287 1.05 -12.85 -14.40
CA SER A 287 -0.23 -13.05 -15.08
C SER A 287 -0.98 -11.75 -15.35
N PHE A 288 -0.68 -10.69 -14.62
CA PHE A 288 -1.35 -9.40 -14.72
C PHE A 288 -0.34 -8.26 -14.80
N ASP A 289 -0.59 -7.28 -15.64
CA ASP A 289 0.21 -6.06 -15.67
C ASP A 289 0.05 -5.26 -14.37
N ALA A 290 1.07 -4.49 -14.03
CA ALA A 290 1.15 -3.80 -12.75
C ALA A 290 0.06 -2.74 -12.57
N GLU A 291 -0.34 -2.07 -13.66
CA GLU A 291 -1.39 -1.06 -13.61
C GLU A 291 -2.77 -1.68 -13.37
N THR A 292 -3.03 -2.86 -13.94
CA THR A 292 -4.22 -3.67 -13.61
C THR A 292 -4.26 -4.03 -12.13
N VAL A 293 -3.13 -4.48 -11.56
CA VAL A 293 -3.04 -4.77 -10.13
C VAL A 293 -3.29 -3.52 -9.29
N ARG A 294 -2.65 -2.40 -9.62
CA ARG A 294 -2.89 -1.12 -8.95
C ARG A 294 -4.34 -0.68 -9.05
N PHE A 295 -4.94 -0.75 -10.24
CA PHE A 295 -6.34 -0.38 -10.48
C PHE A 295 -7.30 -1.26 -9.67
N TYR A 296 -7.05 -2.57 -9.62
CA TYR A 296 -7.80 -3.48 -8.75
C TYR A 296 -7.76 -3.03 -7.29
N LEU A 297 -6.59 -2.65 -6.76
CA LEU A 297 -6.42 -2.24 -5.37
C LEU A 297 -7.15 -0.93 -5.03
N ILE A 298 -7.23 0.04 -5.98
CA ILE A 298 -7.87 1.33 -5.74
C ILE A 298 -9.37 1.36 -6.07
N ARG A 299 -9.93 0.33 -6.74
CA ARG A 299 -11.37 0.25 -7.04
C ARG A 299 -12.25 0.17 -5.80
N SER A 300 -11.70 -0.23 -4.69
CA SER A 300 -12.38 -0.29 -3.40
C SER A 300 -11.77 0.70 -2.44
N HIS A 301 -12.60 1.27 -1.60
CA HIS A 301 -12.17 2.20 -0.56
C HIS A 301 -11.04 1.59 0.28
N TYR A 302 -10.03 2.38 0.66
CA TYR A 302 -8.83 1.86 1.35
C TYR A 302 -9.15 1.11 2.64
N ARG A 303 -10.20 1.51 3.38
CA ARG A 303 -10.63 0.83 4.62
C ARG A 303 -11.38 -0.49 4.41
N THR A 304 -11.89 -0.73 3.21
CA THR A 304 -12.65 -1.94 2.91
C THR A 304 -11.71 -3.11 2.66
N SER A 305 -12.04 -4.28 3.23
CA SER A 305 -11.33 -5.51 2.87
C SER A 305 -11.62 -5.91 1.43
N LEU A 306 -10.58 -6.36 0.74
CA LEU A 306 -10.66 -6.81 -0.66
C LEU A 306 -10.61 -8.34 -0.71
N ASN A 307 -11.40 -8.93 -1.61
CA ASN A 307 -11.27 -10.35 -1.93
C ASN A 307 -10.47 -10.53 -3.22
N TYR A 308 -9.25 -11.05 -3.11
CA TYR A 308 -8.39 -11.36 -4.24
C TYR A 308 -8.90 -12.62 -4.95
N SER A 309 -9.06 -12.50 -6.26
CA SER A 309 -9.26 -13.62 -7.17
C SER A 309 -8.84 -13.20 -8.58
N ASP A 310 -8.50 -14.16 -9.42
CA ASP A 310 -8.18 -13.91 -10.83
C ASP A 310 -9.37 -13.27 -11.57
N GLN A 311 -10.60 -13.64 -11.21
CA GLN A 311 -11.81 -13.03 -11.77
C GLN A 311 -11.87 -11.53 -11.48
N ASN A 312 -11.60 -11.12 -10.23
CA ASN A 312 -11.62 -9.70 -9.84
C ASN A 312 -10.50 -8.89 -10.50
N LEU A 313 -9.35 -9.51 -10.76
CA LEU A 313 -8.27 -8.88 -11.53
C LEU A 313 -8.61 -8.76 -13.02
N ASN A 314 -9.26 -9.76 -13.63
CA ASN A 314 -9.76 -9.70 -15.00
C ASN A 314 -10.85 -8.62 -15.16
N ASP A 315 -11.75 -8.49 -14.19
CA ASP A 315 -12.73 -7.40 -14.15
C ASP A 315 -12.06 -6.03 -14.04
N ALA A 316 -10.97 -5.92 -13.27
CA ALA A 316 -10.18 -4.71 -13.19
C ALA A 316 -9.49 -4.39 -14.52
N ARG A 317 -8.85 -5.39 -15.14
CA ARG A 317 -8.23 -5.27 -16.48
C ARG A 317 -9.24 -4.78 -17.51
N SER A 318 -10.43 -5.37 -17.54
CA SER A 318 -11.52 -4.97 -18.46
C SER A 318 -11.96 -3.53 -18.22
N GLY A 319 -12.07 -3.12 -16.95
CA GLY A 319 -12.37 -1.73 -16.58
C GLY A 319 -11.29 -0.76 -17.06
N LEU A 320 -10.02 -1.08 -16.80
CA LEU A 320 -8.89 -0.25 -17.19
C LEU A 320 -8.77 -0.12 -18.72
N LYS A 321 -8.95 -1.22 -19.48
CA LYS A 321 -9.00 -1.19 -20.93
C LYS A 321 -10.08 -0.24 -21.47
N ARG A 322 -11.25 -0.15 -20.84
CA ARG A 322 -12.29 0.82 -21.22
C ARG A 322 -11.84 2.27 -21.09
N LEU A 323 -11.07 2.59 -20.04
CA LEU A 323 -10.49 3.92 -19.87
C LEU A 323 -9.43 4.21 -20.94
N TYR A 324 -8.56 3.25 -21.25
CA TYR A 324 -7.56 3.38 -22.31
C TYR A 324 -8.17 3.47 -23.69
N THR A 325 -9.27 2.77 -23.97
CA THR A 325 -10.04 2.89 -25.24
C THR A 325 -10.56 4.33 -25.43
N ALA A 326 -10.97 5.00 -24.35
CA ALA A 326 -11.36 6.40 -24.45
C ALA A 326 -10.16 7.32 -24.77
N LEU A 327 -8.99 7.07 -24.18
CA LEU A 327 -7.76 7.81 -24.49
C LEU A 327 -7.24 7.53 -25.90
N GLN A 328 -7.43 6.33 -26.42
CA GLN A 328 -7.13 6.01 -27.83
C GLN A 328 -8.06 6.74 -28.80
N ALA A 329 -9.34 6.92 -28.43
CA ALA A 329 -10.34 7.57 -29.27
C ALA A 329 -10.13 9.08 -29.45
N ALA A 330 -9.38 9.73 -28.56
CA ALA A 330 -8.99 11.16 -28.61
C ALA A 330 -7.63 11.32 -27.90
N ALA A 331 -6.61 11.71 -28.66
CA ALA A 331 -5.26 11.94 -28.11
C ALA A 331 -5.32 12.98 -26.96
N PRO A 332 -4.87 12.64 -25.75
CA PRO A 332 -5.00 13.54 -24.59
C PRO A 332 -4.12 14.79 -24.76
N SER A 333 -4.69 15.97 -24.47
CA SER A 333 -3.91 17.20 -24.35
C SER A 333 -3.11 17.23 -23.04
N ASN A 334 -2.02 18.00 -22.96
CA ASN A 334 -1.29 18.26 -21.72
C ASN A 334 -1.92 19.47 -20.97
N ALA A 335 -3.17 19.33 -20.57
CA ALA A 335 -3.86 20.39 -19.84
C ALA A 335 -3.65 20.28 -18.33
N GLN A 336 -3.53 21.43 -17.66
CA GLN A 336 -3.66 21.49 -16.20
C GLN A 336 -5.12 21.21 -15.80
N ILE A 337 -5.32 20.62 -14.64
CA ILE A 337 -6.66 20.33 -14.14
C ILE A 337 -7.38 21.62 -13.77
N ASP A 338 -8.45 21.93 -14.50
CA ASP A 338 -9.40 22.99 -14.08
C ASP A 338 -10.38 22.39 -13.09
N TRP A 339 -10.24 22.73 -11.83
CA TRP A 339 -11.13 22.26 -10.75
C TRP A 339 -12.55 22.82 -10.83
N ALA A 340 -12.84 23.81 -11.70
CA ALA A 340 -14.19 24.27 -12.01
C ALA A 340 -14.91 23.35 -13.01
N ASN A 341 -14.18 22.51 -13.74
CA ASN A 341 -14.77 21.50 -14.62
C ASN A 341 -15.66 20.54 -13.80
N PRO A 342 -16.91 20.23 -14.23
CA PRO A 342 -17.82 19.41 -13.44
C PRO A 342 -17.28 18.01 -13.06
N TYR A 343 -16.49 17.36 -13.93
CA TYR A 343 -15.89 16.07 -13.63
C TYR A 343 -14.75 16.22 -12.63
N ALA A 344 -13.88 17.21 -12.80
CA ALA A 344 -12.80 17.49 -11.84
C ALA A 344 -13.35 17.86 -10.47
N ALA A 345 -14.40 18.68 -10.41
CA ALA A 345 -15.07 19.04 -9.15
C ALA A 345 -15.67 17.82 -8.43
N ARG A 346 -16.31 16.90 -9.16
CA ARG A 346 -16.83 15.64 -8.61
C ARG A 346 -15.72 14.73 -8.11
N PHE A 347 -14.63 14.59 -8.89
CA PHE A 347 -13.45 13.82 -8.50
C PHE A 347 -12.84 14.39 -7.22
N LYS A 348 -12.66 15.72 -7.16
CA LYS A 348 -12.18 16.40 -5.96
C LYS A 348 -13.07 16.14 -4.76
N ALA A 349 -14.37 16.24 -4.92
CA ALA A 349 -15.34 16.00 -3.84
C ALA A 349 -15.25 14.56 -3.31
N ALA A 350 -15.06 13.57 -4.18
CA ALA A 350 -14.85 12.18 -3.81
C ALA A 350 -13.55 11.99 -3.02
N MET A 351 -12.45 12.55 -3.51
CA MET A 351 -11.16 12.42 -2.85
C MET A 351 -11.06 13.23 -1.54
N ASP A 352 -11.79 14.34 -1.41
CA ASP A 352 -11.87 15.14 -0.17
C ASP A 352 -12.70 14.44 0.93
N GLU A 353 -13.47 13.42 0.59
CA GLU A 353 -14.24 12.61 1.56
C GLU A 353 -13.51 11.28 1.80
N ASP A 354 -12.59 11.29 2.73
CA ASP A 354 -11.83 10.13 3.20
C ASP A 354 -11.14 9.33 2.07
N PHE A 355 -10.61 10.06 1.09
CA PHE A 355 -9.92 9.48 -0.08
C PHE A 355 -10.81 8.46 -0.84
N GLY A 356 -12.04 8.85 -1.15
CA GLY A 356 -13.07 8.03 -1.79
C GLY A 356 -12.71 7.61 -3.22
N THR A 357 -11.76 6.69 -3.36
CA THR A 357 -11.30 6.19 -4.67
C THR A 357 -12.37 5.50 -5.49
N PRO A 358 -13.36 4.75 -4.93
CA PRO A 358 -14.42 4.16 -5.74
C PRO A 358 -15.26 5.22 -6.47
N GLU A 359 -15.64 6.29 -5.80
CA GLU A 359 -16.40 7.41 -6.35
C GLU A 359 -15.56 8.19 -7.35
N ALA A 360 -14.26 8.39 -7.08
CA ALA A 360 -13.32 9.01 -8.00
C ALA A 360 -13.17 8.19 -9.29
N VAL A 361 -13.05 6.87 -9.19
CA VAL A 361 -13.01 5.94 -10.34
C VAL A 361 -14.32 5.98 -11.14
N ALA A 362 -15.48 6.07 -10.47
CA ALA A 362 -16.76 6.22 -11.17
C ALA A 362 -16.79 7.51 -12.02
N VAL A 363 -16.24 8.61 -11.52
CA VAL A 363 -16.09 9.86 -12.30
C VAL A 363 -15.18 9.66 -13.51
N LEU A 364 -14.10 8.89 -13.41
CA LEU A 364 -13.26 8.56 -14.58
C LEU A 364 -14.03 7.81 -15.67
N PHE A 365 -14.91 6.87 -15.29
CA PHE A 365 -15.75 6.17 -16.25
C PHE A 365 -16.79 7.07 -16.93
N ASP A 366 -17.41 7.98 -16.17
CA ASP A 366 -18.33 8.97 -16.73
C ASP A 366 -17.60 9.88 -17.73
N LEU A 367 -16.42 10.36 -17.37
CA LEU A 367 -15.57 11.18 -18.22
C LEU A 367 -15.09 10.43 -19.49
N ALA A 368 -14.73 9.14 -19.34
CA ALA A 368 -14.39 8.29 -20.49
C ALA A 368 -15.56 8.14 -21.46
N GLY A 369 -16.80 8.03 -20.94
CA GLY A 369 -18.03 8.06 -21.74
C GLY A 369 -18.17 9.37 -22.51
N GLU A 370 -17.87 10.51 -21.88
CA GLU A 370 -17.88 11.83 -22.53
C GLU A 370 -16.80 11.95 -23.62
N VAL A 371 -15.57 11.49 -23.34
CA VAL A 371 -14.48 11.45 -24.33
C VAL A 371 -14.88 10.63 -25.55
N ASN A 372 -15.47 9.46 -25.36
CA ASN A 372 -15.93 8.61 -26.44
C ASN A 372 -17.01 9.26 -27.31
N ARG A 373 -17.89 10.07 -26.69
CA ARG A 373 -18.97 10.78 -27.38
C ARG A 373 -18.48 12.03 -28.11
N SER A 374 -17.70 12.87 -27.43
CA SER A 374 -17.29 14.19 -27.93
C SER A 374 -16.01 14.16 -28.78
N LYS A 375 -15.17 13.13 -28.61
CA LYS A 375 -13.81 13.05 -29.16
C LYS A 375 -12.94 14.26 -28.77
N SER A 376 -13.23 14.89 -27.65
CA SER A 376 -12.52 16.08 -27.16
C SER A 376 -11.16 15.69 -26.61
N VAL A 377 -10.10 16.27 -27.17
CA VAL A 377 -8.72 16.12 -26.71
C VAL A 377 -8.51 16.70 -25.30
N ASP A 378 -9.27 17.75 -24.94
CA ASP A 378 -9.19 18.36 -23.62
C ASP A 378 -9.84 17.48 -22.55
N GLN A 379 -10.97 16.84 -22.85
CA GLN A 379 -11.59 15.87 -21.94
C GLN A 379 -10.74 14.61 -21.78
N ALA A 380 -10.07 14.16 -22.83
CA ALA A 380 -9.09 13.07 -22.76
C ALA A 380 -7.87 13.47 -21.92
N GLY A 381 -7.39 14.71 -22.07
CA GLY A 381 -6.33 15.28 -21.23
C GLY A 381 -6.72 15.30 -19.75
N LEU A 382 -7.94 15.74 -19.44
CA LEU A 382 -8.48 15.72 -18.08
C LEU A 382 -8.60 14.29 -17.54
N LEU A 383 -9.09 13.33 -18.34
CA LEU A 383 -9.18 11.92 -17.92
C LEU A 383 -7.80 11.37 -17.54
N LYS A 384 -6.78 11.63 -18.36
CA LYS A 384 -5.41 11.21 -18.10
C LYS A 384 -4.86 11.87 -16.84
N ALA A 385 -5.06 13.18 -16.67
CA ALA A 385 -4.56 13.94 -15.52
C ALA A 385 -5.21 13.50 -14.19
N LEU A 386 -6.53 13.23 -14.18
CA LEU A 386 -7.21 12.69 -13.00
C LEU A 386 -6.78 11.25 -12.71
N GLY A 387 -6.55 10.43 -13.74
CA GLY A 387 -5.98 9.09 -13.60
C GLY A 387 -4.58 9.10 -13.00
N ASP A 388 -3.74 10.08 -13.36
CA ASP A 388 -2.39 10.25 -12.81
C ASP A 388 -2.39 10.44 -11.28
N ILE A 389 -3.36 11.18 -10.75
CA ILE A 389 -3.51 11.34 -9.29
C ILE A 389 -3.66 9.98 -8.60
N LEU A 390 -4.37 9.05 -9.23
CA LEU A 390 -4.53 7.67 -8.72
C LEU A 390 -3.36 6.75 -9.13
N GLY A 391 -2.42 7.25 -9.95
CA GLY A 391 -1.28 6.50 -10.48
C GLY A 391 -1.67 5.49 -11.55
N ILE A 392 -2.71 5.76 -12.33
CA ILE A 392 -3.18 4.97 -13.46
C ILE A 392 -3.23 5.83 -14.74
N LEU A 393 -3.43 5.20 -15.89
CA LEU A 393 -3.46 5.83 -17.23
C LEU A 393 -2.12 6.47 -17.63
N GLN A 394 -1.01 5.84 -17.20
CA GLN A 394 0.33 6.35 -17.45
C GLN A 394 0.96 5.80 -18.73
N ASN A 395 0.47 4.67 -19.22
CA ASN A 395 0.97 4.03 -20.44
C ASN A 395 0.48 4.73 -21.71
N ASP A 396 1.18 4.51 -22.81
CA ASP A 396 0.63 4.84 -24.12
C ASP A 396 -0.63 4.00 -24.38
N PRO A 397 -1.76 4.61 -24.78
CA PRO A 397 -3.04 3.89 -24.93
C PRO A 397 -2.99 2.76 -25.93
N ILE A 398 -2.30 2.94 -27.07
CA ILE A 398 -2.19 1.92 -28.12
C ILE A 398 -1.33 0.77 -27.60
N ALA A 399 -0.14 1.08 -27.05
CA ALA A 399 0.75 0.06 -26.50
C ALA A 399 0.09 -0.75 -25.40
N TYR A 400 -0.69 -0.10 -24.50
CA TYR A 400 -1.42 -0.78 -23.41
C TYR A 400 -2.48 -1.74 -23.97
N LEU A 401 -3.31 -1.29 -24.93
CA LEU A 401 -4.38 -2.09 -25.49
C LEU A 401 -3.87 -3.27 -26.34
N GLN A 402 -2.68 -3.13 -26.90
CA GLN A 402 -2.04 -4.15 -27.74
C GLN A 402 -1.08 -5.08 -26.98
N ALA A 403 -0.83 -4.81 -25.70
CA ALA A 403 0.08 -5.61 -24.91
C ALA A 403 -0.40 -7.07 -24.76
N GLY A 404 0.51 -8.03 -24.97
CA GLY A 404 0.23 -9.46 -24.81
C GLY A 404 -0.35 -10.16 -26.04
N ALA A 405 -0.36 -9.49 -27.20
CA ALA A 405 -0.73 -10.15 -28.46
C ALA A 405 0.25 -11.29 -28.83
N GLY A 406 -0.31 -12.40 -29.32
CA GLY A 406 0.48 -13.60 -29.67
C GLY A 406 1.25 -13.51 -31.00
N LEU A 407 1.01 -12.46 -31.80
CA LEU A 407 1.67 -12.20 -33.09
C LEU A 407 2.36 -10.84 -33.09
N ASP A 408 3.39 -10.68 -33.90
CA ASP A 408 4.00 -9.38 -34.15
C ASP A 408 3.09 -8.45 -34.98
N GLU A 409 3.31 -7.15 -34.87
CA GLU A 409 2.48 -6.15 -35.53
C GLU A 409 2.44 -6.30 -37.06
N VAL A 410 3.57 -6.69 -37.69
CA VAL A 410 3.66 -6.87 -39.14
C VAL A 410 2.74 -8.01 -39.60
N ALA A 411 2.75 -9.13 -38.88
CA ALA A 411 1.88 -10.27 -39.15
C ALA A 411 0.40 -9.90 -38.95
N ILE A 412 0.07 -9.14 -37.86
CA ILE A 412 -1.30 -8.69 -37.61
C ILE A 412 -1.78 -7.78 -38.72
N GLN A 413 -0.99 -6.79 -39.14
CA GLN A 413 -1.33 -5.88 -40.21
C GLN A 413 -1.54 -6.61 -41.56
N ALA A 414 -0.71 -7.63 -41.86
CA ALA A 414 -0.90 -8.47 -43.06
C ALA A 414 -2.25 -9.21 -43.03
N HIS A 415 -2.66 -9.75 -41.89
CA HIS A 415 -3.97 -10.38 -41.72
C HIS A 415 -5.14 -9.38 -41.84
N ILE A 416 -4.98 -8.16 -41.27
CA ILE A 416 -5.99 -7.09 -41.41
C ILE A 416 -6.17 -6.74 -42.88
N GLN A 417 -5.07 -6.57 -43.61
CA GLN A 417 -5.12 -6.29 -45.07
C GLN A 417 -5.78 -7.42 -45.84
N ALA A 418 -5.39 -8.68 -45.63
CA ALA A 418 -5.99 -9.85 -46.26
C ALA A 418 -7.51 -9.94 -46.00
N ARG A 419 -7.94 -9.60 -44.79
CA ARG A 419 -9.36 -9.53 -44.43
C ARG A 419 -10.07 -8.39 -45.16
N ALA A 420 -9.45 -7.24 -45.30
CA ALA A 420 -10.01 -6.10 -46.06
C ALA A 420 -10.19 -6.49 -47.55
N ASP A 421 -9.19 -7.14 -48.14
CA ASP A 421 -9.25 -7.62 -49.54
C ASP A 421 -10.35 -8.68 -49.74
N ALA A 422 -10.51 -9.61 -48.78
CA ALA A 422 -11.58 -10.59 -48.79
C ALA A 422 -12.97 -9.92 -48.73
N LYS A 423 -13.16 -8.89 -47.87
CA LYS A 423 -14.40 -8.09 -47.81
C LYS A 423 -14.67 -7.36 -49.11
N ALA A 424 -13.65 -6.74 -49.73
CA ALA A 424 -13.76 -6.05 -51.00
C ALA A 424 -14.20 -7.02 -52.15
N ALA A 425 -13.66 -8.25 -52.12
CA ALA A 425 -14.04 -9.32 -53.03
C ALA A 425 -15.41 -9.98 -52.69
N LYS A 426 -16.11 -9.49 -51.67
CA LYS A 426 -17.37 -10.07 -51.11
C LYS A 426 -17.22 -11.52 -50.63
N ASN A 427 -16.00 -11.98 -50.35
CA ASN A 427 -15.70 -13.26 -49.71
C ASN A 427 -15.80 -13.15 -48.21
N PHE A 428 -17.02 -13.08 -47.67
CA PHE A 428 -17.26 -12.91 -46.24
C PHE A 428 -16.84 -14.14 -45.44
N VAL A 429 -16.87 -15.34 -46.01
CA VAL A 429 -16.41 -16.59 -45.36
C VAL A 429 -14.91 -16.49 -45.00
N GLU A 430 -14.09 -16.03 -45.94
CA GLU A 430 -12.68 -15.86 -45.74
C GLU A 430 -12.39 -14.71 -44.75
N ALA A 431 -13.11 -13.61 -44.84
CA ALA A 431 -12.98 -12.49 -43.88
C ALA A 431 -13.29 -12.92 -42.43
N ASP A 432 -14.30 -13.76 -42.23
CA ASP A 432 -14.67 -14.30 -40.91
C ASP A 432 -13.67 -15.36 -40.44
N ARG A 433 -13.13 -16.18 -41.35
CA ARG A 433 -12.05 -17.13 -41.02
C ARG A 433 -10.81 -16.41 -40.47
N ILE A 434 -10.38 -15.33 -41.14
CA ILE A 434 -9.24 -14.51 -40.70
C ILE A 434 -9.52 -13.88 -39.33
N ARG A 435 -10.72 -13.33 -39.14
CA ARG A 435 -11.10 -12.75 -37.86
C ARG A 435 -11.04 -13.77 -36.71
N LYS A 436 -11.58 -14.98 -36.97
CA LYS A 436 -11.55 -16.06 -35.97
C LYS A 436 -10.13 -16.53 -35.68
N HIS A 437 -9.30 -16.68 -36.71
CA HIS A 437 -7.89 -17.05 -36.56
C HIS A 437 -7.15 -16.03 -35.69
N LEU A 438 -7.30 -14.73 -35.90
CA LEU A 438 -6.70 -13.69 -35.10
C LEU A 438 -7.19 -13.74 -33.65
N LEU A 439 -8.50 -13.99 -33.45
CA LEU A 439 -9.07 -14.12 -32.11
C LEU A 439 -8.46 -15.33 -31.33
N GLU A 440 -8.25 -16.46 -32.04
CA GLU A 440 -7.58 -17.65 -31.49
C GLU A 440 -6.10 -17.39 -31.13
N GLN A 441 -5.48 -16.36 -31.77
CA GLN A 441 -4.14 -15.87 -31.45
C GLN A 441 -4.14 -14.75 -30.40
N GLY A 442 -5.27 -14.51 -29.71
CA GLY A 442 -5.39 -13.47 -28.71
C GLY A 442 -5.50 -12.04 -29.27
N ILE A 443 -6.03 -11.88 -30.50
CA ILE A 443 -6.15 -10.57 -31.16
C ILE A 443 -7.61 -10.32 -31.55
N GLU A 444 -8.20 -9.28 -30.98
CA GLU A 444 -9.57 -8.84 -31.31
C GLU A 444 -9.55 -7.66 -32.26
N LEU A 445 -10.23 -7.80 -33.42
CA LEU A 445 -10.36 -6.74 -34.43
C LEU A 445 -11.55 -5.82 -34.12
N LYS A 446 -11.32 -4.50 -34.18
CA LYS A 446 -12.33 -3.44 -34.03
C LYS A 446 -12.50 -2.71 -35.36
N ASP A 447 -13.65 -2.88 -36.00
CA ASP A 447 -13.99 -2.18 -37.27
C ASP A 447 -14.59 -0.80 -36.96
N SER A 448 -14.14 0.23 -37.66
CA SER A 448 -14.66 1.58 -37.61
C SER A 448 -14.74 2.20 -39.00
N ALA A 449 -15.36 3.38 -39.14
CA ALA A 449 -15.36 4.14 -40.39
C ALA A 449 -13.95 4.58 -40.83
N ALA A 450 -13.00 4.69 -39.89
CA ALA A 450 -11.61 5.06 -40.16
C ALA A 450 -10.72 3.86 -40.54
N GLY A 451 -11.24 2.62 -40.45
CA GLY A 451 -10.53 1.39 -40.73
C GLY A 451 -10.67 0.35 -39.61
N THR A 452 -9.89 -0.73 -39.72
CA THR A 452 -9.81 -1.79 -38.72
C THR A 452 -8.62 -1.55 -37.82
N THR A 453 -8.84 -1.45 -36.50
CA THR A 453 -7.83 -1.48 -35.45
C THR A 453 -7.88 -2.82 -34.74
N TRP A 454 -6.92 -3.06 -33.81
CA TRP A 454 -6.88 -4.30 -33.06
C TRP A 454 -6.44 -4.07 -31.61
N GLU A 455 -6.86 -4.97 -30.75
CA GLU A 455 -6.49 -5.02 -29.35
C GLU A 455 -6.12 -6.46 -28.98
N ALA A 456 -5.31 -6.64 -27.93
CA ALA A 456 -5.12 -7.96 -27.36
C ALA A 456 -6.45 -8.46 -26.77
N ALA A 457 -6.90 -9.66 -27.18
CA ALA A 457 -8.07 -10.32 -26.61
C ALA A 457 -7.82 -10.66 -25.12
N GLN A 458 -8.91 -10.82 -24.38
CA GLN A 458 -8.83 -11.14 -22.95
C GLN A 458 -8.56 -12.62 -22.71
#